data_59b9bc6ff983115c958e6780c7b6f82d
#
_entry.id   59b9bc6ff983115c958e6780c7b6f82d
#
_cell.length_a   1.000
_cell.length_b   1.000
_cell.length_c   1.000
_cell.angle_alpha   90.00
_cell.angle_beta   90.00
_cell.angle_gamma   90.00
#
_symmetry.space_group_name_H-M   'P 1'
#
loop_
_entity.id
_entity.type
_entity.pdbx_description
1 polymer ?
#
loop_
_entity_poly.entity_id
_entity_poly.type
_entity_poly.pdbx_seq_one_letter_code
_entity_poly.pdbx_strand_id
1 'polypeptide(L)'
;STPNWASILGVVAIMLGVFLTAMHGTELMKQSVMTSNMPASGEMPAADCPLGELDEEGITLEQCEFLVDYVQGVAQATPEGFPETMMTLATIGTILAFASVIIGGALVNYTSWSSTAAVVVFAGLAIVDLLQFATVVNAGPILRGMYLWSILLWFLLHLMLLVGALAGRHTEAARINREIA
;
A
#
# COMPACT_ATOMS: atom_id res chain seq x y z
N SER A 1 5.46 24.50 23.04
CA SER A 1 6.44 23.65 22.33
C SER A 1 5.80 22.39 21.83
N THR A 2 6.21 21.92 20.67
CA THR A 2 5.71 20.68 20.07
C THR A 2 6.09 19.47 20.93
N PRO A 3 5.14 18.60 21.32
CA PRO A 3 5.48 17.37 22.04
C PRO A 3 6.40 16.48 21.21
N ASN A 4 7.41 15.87 21.83
CA ASN A 4 8.38 15.01 21.14
C ASN A 4 7.73 13.85 20.39
N TRP A 5 6.68 13.27 20.96
CA TRP A 5 5.96 12.17 20.30
C TRP A 5 5.35 12.61 18.97
N ALA A 6 4.79 13.81 18.89
CA ALA A 6 4.16 14.33 17.68
C ALA A 6 5.19 14.59 16.57
N SER A 7 6.36 15.14 16.94
CA SER A 7 7.45 15.36 15.98
C SER A 7 7.99 14.04 15.43
N ILE A 8 8.25 13.04 16.28
CA ILE A 8 8.77 11.74 15.86
C ILE A 8 7.74 11.03 14.99
N LEU A 9 6.48 10.94 15.44
CA LEU A 9 5.41 10.29 14.73
C LEU A 9 5.14 10.97 13.38
N GLY A 10 5.19 12.31 13.35
CA GLY A 10 5.02 13.10 12.14
C GLY A 10 6.08 12.80 11.09
N VAL A 11 7.35 12.76 11.47
CA VAL A 11 8.46 12.42 10.56
C VAL A 11 8.32 10.99 10.04
N VAL A 12 8.02 10.03 10.91
CA VAL A 12 7.80 8.63 10.48
C VAL A 12 6.60 8.53 9.55
N ALA A 13 5.50 9.22 9.83
CA ALA A 13 4.31 9.25 8.97
C ALA A 13 4.61 9.83 7.58
N ILE A 14 5.43 10.86 7.48
CA ILE A 14 5.87 11.42 6.20
C ILE A 14 6.68 10.38 5.42
N MET A 15 7.68 9.79 6.04
CA MET A 15 8.54 8.80 5.38
C MET A 15 7.74 7.59 4.88
N LEU A 16 6.95 6.98 5.75
CA LEU A 16 6.11 5.84 5.38
C LEU A 16 5.04 6.21 4.36
N GLY A 17 4.45 7.40 4.47
CA GLY A 17 3.46 7.90 3.52
C GLY A 17 4.01 8.07 2.11
N VAL A 18 5.24 8.57 1.96
CA VAL A 18 5.92 8.68 0.66
C VAL A 18 6.18 7.30 0.06
N PHE A 19 6.74 6.38 0.83
CA PHE A 19 6.98 5.00 0.37
C PHE A 19 5.68 4.30 -0.01
N LEU A 20 4.65 4.41 0.80
CA LEU A 20 3.37 3.76 0.56
C LEU A 20 2.65 4.34 -0.67
N THR A 21 2.74 5.66 -0.89
CA THR A 21 2.21 6.30 -2.11
C THR A 21 2.87 5.70 -3.36
N ALA A 22 4.19 5.52 -3.34
CA ALA A 22 4.92 4.89 -4.43
C ALA A 22 4.50 3.43 -4.63
N MET A 23 4.35 2.66 -3.55
CA MET A 23 3.94 1.25 -3.62
C MET A 23 2.52 1.07 -4.14
N HIS A 24 1.56 1.83 -3.63
CA HIS A 24 0.18 1.78 -4.14
C HIS A 24 0.08 2.29 -5.58
N GLY A 25 0.83 3.32 -5.94
CA GLY A 25 0.92 3.80 -7.32
C GLY A 25 1.46 2.72 -8.27
N THR A 26 2.50 2.00 -7.87
CA THR A 26 3.05 0.86 -8.62
C THR A 26 2.02 -0.26 -8.75
N GLU A 27 1.27 -0.57 -7.69
CA GLU A 27 0.22 -1.59 -7.72
C GLU A 27 -0.91 -1.20 -8.67
N LEU A 28 -1.37 0.05 -8.64
CA LEU A 28 -2.35 0.57 -9.60
C LEU A 28 -1.88 0.40 -11.05
N MET A 29 -0.63 0.71 -11.33
CA MET A 29 -0.05 0.53 -12.68
C MET A 29 -0.04 -0.94 -13.10
N LYS A 30 0.41 -1.85 -12.23
CA LYS A 30 0.41 -3.30 -12.51
C LYS A 30 -0.99 -3.81 -12.82
N GLN A 31 -1.97 -3.52 -11.96
CA GLN A 31 -3.34 -3.98 -12.15
C GLN A 31 -3.98 -3.37 -13.39
N SER A 32 -3.70 -2.10 -13.68
CA SER A 32 -4.17 -1.44 -14.90
C SER A 32 -3.62 -2.11 -16.17
N VAL A 33 -2.33 -2.43 -16.19
CA VAL A 33 -1.71 -3.15 -17.31
C VAL A 33 -2.30 -4.54 -17.47
N MET A 34 -2.49 -5.27 -16.38
CA MET A 34 -3.09 -6.61 -16.42
C MET A 34 -4.53 -6.58 -16.95
N THR A 35 -5.35 -5.63 -16.48
CA THR A 35 -6.75 -5.52 -16.92
C THR A 35 -6.89 -5.03 -18.36
N SER A 36 -6.03 -4.13 -18.82
CA SER A 36 -6.07 -3.60 -20.19
C SER A 36 -5.60 -4.59 -21.24
N ASN A 37 -4.74 -5.54 -20.87
CA ASN A 37 -4.17 -6.54 -21.78
C ASN A 37 -4.90 -7.89 -21.74
N MET A 38 -5.87 -8.08 -20.85
CA MET A 38 -6.72 -9.28 -20.82
C MET A 38 -7.87 -9.14 -21.83
N PRO A 39 -7.94 -10.00 -22.84
CA PRO A 39 -9.11 -10.00 -23.72
C PRO A 39 -10.37 -10.42 -22.95
N ALA A 40 -11.51 -9.84 -23.35
CA ALA A 40 -12.81 -10.11 -22.74
C ALA A 40 -13.24 -11.60 -22.80
N SER A 41 -12.59 -12.39 -23.62
CA SER A 41 -12.83 -13.84 -23.79
C SER A 41 -12.09 -14.72 -22.78
N GLY A 42 -11.23 -14.16 -21.93
CA GLY A 42 -10.39 -14.94 -21.02
C GLY A 42 -9.26 -15.74 -21.70
N GLU A 43 -9.15 -15.67 -23.02
CA GLU A 43 -8.03 -16.24 -23.77
C GLU A 43 -6.85 -15.26 -23.71
N MET A 44 -5.73 -15.72 -23.16
CA MET A 44 -4.51 -14.92 -23.15
C MET A 44 -3.93 -14.86 -24.58
N PRO A 45 -3.54 -13.67 -25.08
CA PRO A 45 -2.81 -13.59 -26.33
C PRO A 45 -1.52 -14.42 -26.20
N ALA A 46 -1.19 -15.15 -27.28
CA ALA A 46 0.10 -15.83 -27.36
C ALA A 46 1.19 -14.77 -27.19
N ALA A 47 1.99 -14.88 -26.14
CA ALA A 47 3.10 -13.97 -25.94
C ALA A 47 4.23 -14.40 -26.86
N ASP A 48 4.53 -13.58 -27.84
CA ASP A 48 5.67 -13.76 -28.72
C ASP A 48 6.93 -13.16 -28.08
N CYS A 49 8.04 -13.91 -28.19
CA CYS A 49 9.38 -13.42 -27.88
C CYS A 49 10.12 -13.17 -29.22
N PRO A 50 9.91 -12.03 -29.88
CA PRO A 50 10.51 -11.74 -31.18
C PRO A 50 12.02 -11.53 -31.02
N LEU A 51 12.81 -12.36 -31.70
CA LEU A 51 14.28 -12.38 -31.58
C LEU A 51 14.93 -11.02 -31.86
N GLY A 52 14.32 -10.21 -32.74
CA GLY A 52 14.85 -8.87 -33.09
C GLY A 52 14.71 -7.85 -31.97
N GLU A 53 13.66 -7.91 -31.19
CA GLU A 53 13.41 -7.01 -30.06
C GLU A 53 14.20 -7.41 -28.83
N LEU A 54 14.48 -8.72 -28.65
CA LEU A 54 15.24 -9.24 -27.50
C LEU A 54 16.68 -8.71 -27.49
N ASP A 55 17.31 -8.60 -28.65
CA ASP A 55 18.66 -8.06 -28.78
C ASP A 55 18.73 -6.57 -28.41
N GLU A 56 17.69 -5.80 -28.73
CA GLU A 56 17.60 -4.38 -28.36
C GLU A 56 17.38 -4.20 -26.85
N GLU A 57 16.64 -5.09 -26.21
CA GLU A 57 16.34 -5.04 -24.78
C GLU A 57 17.42 -5.74 -23.92
N GLY A 58 18.34 -6.45 -24.52
CA GLY A 58 19.40 -7.18 -23.82
C GLY A 58 18.89 -8.39 -23.02
N ILE A 59 17.79 -8.99 -23.45
CA ILE A 59 17.13 -10.13 -22.82
C ILE A 59 17.35 -11.38 -23.69
N THR A 60 17.65 -12.52 -23.10
CA THR A 60 17.74 -13.79 -23.82
C THR A 60 16.37 -14.39 -24.11
N LEU A 61 16.26 -15.24 -25.14
CA LEU A 61 15.03 -15.95 -25.45
C LEU A 61 14.50 -16.75 -24.23
N GLU A 62 15.37 -17.43 -23.52
CA GLU A 62 15.04 -18.20 -22.31
C GLU A 62 14.47 -17.30 -21.20
N GLN A 63 15.04 -16.11 -21.03
CA GLN A 63 14.51 -15.12 -20.07
C GLN A 63 13.15 -14.60 -20.48
N CYS A 64 12.94 -14.35 -21.76
CA CYS A 64 11.65 -13.90 -22.28
C CYS A 64 10.58 -14.99 -22.09
N GLU A 65 10.86 -16.23 -22.49
CA GLU A 65 9.95 -17.36 -22.32
C GLU A 65 9.60 -17.58 -20.84
N PHE A 66 10.60 -17.51 -19.96
CA PHE A 66 10.37 -17.59 -18.51
C PHE A 66 9.45 -16.48 -17.99
N LEU A 67 9.67 -15.23 -18.40
CA LEU A 67 8.82 -14.10 -18.00
C LEU A 67 7.40 -14.26 -18.52
N VAL A 68 7.24 -14.72 -19.75
CA VAL A 68 5.93 -14.99 -20.36
C VAL A 68 5.18 -16.07 -19.58
N ASP A 69 5.80 -17.20 -19.32
CA ASP A 69 5.19 -18.30 -18.56
C ASP A 69 4.83 -17.86 -17.15
N TYR A 70 5.69 -17.06 -16.52
CA TYR A 70 5.43 -16.51 -15.19
C TYR A 70 4.20 -15.57 -15.18
N VAL A 71 4.15 -14.61 -16.10
CA VAL A 71 3.02 -13.67 -16.22
C VAL A 71 1.72 -14.40 -16.54
N GLN A 72 1.75 -15.36 -17.44
CA GLN A 72 0.60 -16.18 -17.77
C GLN A 72 0.12 -17.02 -16.58
N GLY A 73 1.05 -17.62 -15.84
CA GLY A 73 0.73 -18.40 -14.64
C GLY A 73 0.08 -17.55 -13.56
N VAL A 74 0.58 -16.33 -13.33
CA VAL A 74 -0.02 -15.38 -12.39
C VAL A 74 -1.42 -14.95 -12.86
N ALA A 75 -1.58 -14.64 -14.14
CA ALA A 75 -2.86 -14.21 -14.67
C ALA A 75 -3.92 -15.31 -14.61
N GLN A 76 -3.56 -16.56 -14.93
CA GLN A 76 -4.45 -17.72 -14.81
C GLN A 76 -4.82 -18.06 -13.37
N ALA A 77 -3.90 -17.81 -12.43
CA ALA A 77 -4.13 -18.01 -11.00
C ALA A 77 -4.93 -16.87 -10.33
N THR A 78 -5.13 -15.76 -11.04
CA THR A 78 -5.82 -14.57 -10.50
C THR A 78 -7.34 -14.78 -10.56
N PRO A 79 -8.05 -14.76 -9.40
CA PRO A 79 -9.49 -14.89 -9.38
C PRO A 79 -10.20 -13.71 -10.08
N GLU A 80 -11.39 -13.98 -10.58
CA GLU A 80 -12.28 -12.95 -11.11
C GLU A 80 -12.57 -11.89 -10.02
N GLY A 81 -12.51 -10.62 -10.40
CA GLY A 81 -12.73 -9.50 -9.50
C GLY A 81 -11.55 -9.11 -8.61
N PHE A 82 -10.47 -9.90 -8.57
CA PHE A 82 -9.27 -9.56 -7.79
C PHE A 82 -8.59 -8.27 -8.27
N PRO A 83 -8.33 -8.06 -9.58
CA PRO A 83 -7.71 -6.83 -10.06
C PRO A 83 -8.52 -5.58 -9.70
N GLU A 84 -9.83 -5.60 -9.89
CA GLU A 84 -10.72 -4.48 -9.59
C GLU A 84 -10.75 -4.14 -8.10
N THR A 85 -10.80 -5.17 -7.26
CA THR A 85 -10.76 -5.00 -5.80
C THR A 85 -9.42 -4.41 -5.36
N MET A 86 -8.30 -4.94 -5.87
CA MET A 86 -6.97 -4.42 -5.55
C MET A 86 -6.76 -2.99 -6.08
N MET A 87 -7.26 -2.66 -7.26
CA MET A 87 -7.22 -1.30 -7.80
C MET A 87 -7.99 -0.32 -6.91
N THR A 88 -9.18 -0.70 -6.48
CA THR A 88 -10.00 0.13 -5.58
C THR A 88 -9.29 0.37 -4.25
N LEU A 89 -8.78 -0.69 -3.62
CA LEU A 89 -8.05 -0.59 -2.35
C LEU A 89 -6.75 0.19 -2.51
N ALA A 90 -6.00 0.00 -3.60
CA ALA A 90 -4.79 0.75 -3.88
C ALA A 90 -5.08 2.24 -4.13
N THR A 91 -6.20 2.58 -4.76
CA THR A 91 -6.63 3.98 -4.95
C THR A 91 -6.93 4.64 -3.61
N ILE A 92 -7.73 4.00 -2.76
CA ILE A 92 -8.02 4.49 -1.42
C ILE A 92 -6.74 4.58 -0.59
N GLY A 93 -5.89 3.56 -0.66
CA GLY A 93 -4.59 3.53 0.02
C GLY A 93 -3.66 4.66 -0.43
N THR A 94 -3.62 4.99 -1.71
CA THR A 94 -2.83 6.12 -2.25
C THR A 94 -3.32 7.46 -1.69
N ILE A 95 -4.62 7.68 -1.66
CA ILE A 95 -5.22 8.91 -1.11
C ILE A 95 -4.90 9.03 0.39
N LEU A 96 -5.06 7.95 1.16
CA LEU A 96 -4.75 7.94 2.59
C LEU A 96 -3.24 8.06 2.86
N ALA A 97 -2.39 7.47 2.04
CA ALA A 97 -0.93 7.61 2.14
C ALA A 97 -0.49 9.05 1.91
N PHE A 98 -1.06 9.72 0.91
CA PHE A 98 -0.81 11.13 0.66
C PHE A 98 -1.33 12.01 1.82
N ALA A 99 -2.53 11.71 2.34
CA ALA A 99 -3.06 12.37 3.53
C ALA A 99 -2.14 12.17 4.75
N SER A 100 -1.53 10.99 4.91
CA SER A 100 -0.55 10.70 5.95
C SER A 100 0.69 11.61 5.87
N VAL A 101 1.16 11.93 4.66
CA VAL A 101 2.26 12.90 4.47
C VAL A 101 1.86 14.29 4.96
N ILE A 102 0.69 14.78 4.58
CA ILE A 102 0.18 16.09 4.99
C ILE A 102 -0.01 16.14 6.50
N ILE A 103 -0.62 15.13 7.08
CA ILE A 103 -0.87 15.02 8.52
C ILE A 103 0.44 14.87 9.29
N GLY A 104 1.42 14.17 8.75
CA GLY A 104 2.76 14.09 9.32
C GLY A 104 3.40 15.48 9.46
N GLY A 105 3.30 16.31 8.44
CA GLY A 105 3.72 17.72 8.49
C GLY A 105 2.95 18.55 9.53
N ALA A 106 1.64 18.34 9.61
CA ALA A 106 0.79 18.99 10.61
C ALA A 106 1.12 18.55 12.05
N LEU A 107 1.49 17.27 12.26
CA LEU A 107 1.95 16.75 13.56
C LEU A 107 3.30 17.35 13.97
N VAL A 108 4.24 17.49 13.05
CA VAL A 108 5.52 18.14 13.34
C VAL A 108 5.32 19.57 13.82
N ASN A 109 4.35 20.29 13.27
CA ASN A 109 3.98 21.63 13.70
C ASN A 109 2.95 21.65 14.84
N TYR A 110 2.43 20.49 15.22
CA TYR A 110 1.45 20.29 16.29
C TYR A 110 0.22 21.20 16.20
N THR A 111 -0.43 21.18 15.06
CA THR A 111 -1.69 21.91 14.86
C THR A 111 -2.83 21.27 15.66
N SER A 112 -3.84 22.04 16.04
CA SER A 112 -4.92 21.58 16.93
C SER A 112 -5.72 20.37 16.43
N TRP A 113 -5.82 20.21 15.11
CA TRP A 113 -6.55 19.11 14.47
C TRP A 113 -5.68 17.88 14.14
N SER A 114 -4.34 18.04 14.16
CA SER A 114 -3.42 17.05 13.61
C SER A 114 -3.47 15.69 14.31
N SER A 115 -3.60 15.67 15.64
CA SER A 115 -3.64 14.42 16.41
C SER A 115 -4.90 13.60 16.15
N THR A 116 -6.05 14.26 15.97
CA THR A 116 -7.31 13.58 15.62
C THR A 116 -7.28 13.07 14.19
N ALA A 117 -6.83 13.89 13.26
CA ALA A 117 -6.67 13.50 11.86
C ALA A 117 -5.68 12.34 11.70
N ALA A 118 -4.59 12.32 12.47
CA ALA A 118 -3.63 11.23 12.49
C ALA A 118 -4.28 9.89 12.87
N VAL A 119 -5.07 9.87 13.95
CA VAL A 119 -5.80 8.65 14.36
C VAL A 119 -6.73 8.16 13.26
N VAL A 120 -7.49 9.07 12.63
CA VAL A 120 -8.44 8.71 11.56
C VAL A 120 -7.71 8.13 10.34
N VAL A 121 -6.64 8.79 9.89
CA VAL A 121 -5.91 8.33 8.69
C VAL A 121 -5.14 7.05 8.95
N PHE A 122 -4.48 6.90 10.08
CA PHE A 122 -3.75 5.67 10.41
C PHE A 122 -4.69 4.49 10.64
N ALA A 123 -5.87 4.72 11.23
CA ALA A 123 -6.91 3.70 11.31
C ALA A 123 -7.44 3.33 9.93
N GLY A 124 -7.67 4.29 9.04
CA GLY A 124 -8.08 4.05 7.66
C GLY A 124 -7.05 3.23 6.88
N LEU A 125 -5.76 3.55 7.00
CA LEU A 125 -4.68 2.77 6.40
C LEU A 125 -4.62 1.33 6.92
N ALA A 126 -4.75 1.13 8.23
CA ALA A 126 -4.81 -0.20 8.83
C ALA A 126 -6.02 -1.01 8.33
N ILE A 127 -7.17 -0.38 8.15
CA ILE A 127 -8.36 -1.03 7.57
C ILE A 127 -8.12 -1.41 6.11
N VAL A 128 -7.52 -0.56 5.31
CA VAL A 128 -7.16 -0.87 3.91
C VAL A 128 -6.22 -2.09 3.87
N ASP A 129 -5.21 -2.14 4.74
CA ASP A 129 -4.30 -3.28 4.82
C ASP A 129 -5.03 -4.58 5.19
N LEU A 130 -5.98 -4.53 6.13
CA LEU A 130 -6.80 -5.69 6.49
C LEU A 130 -7.70 -6.16 5.34
N LEU A 131 -8.28 -5.24 4.58
CA LEU A 131 -9.09 -5.58 3.41
C LEU A 131 -8.24 -6.18 2.30
N GLN A 132 -7.04 -5.65 2.06
CA GLN A 132 -6.07 -6.25 1.13
C GLN A 132 -5.64 -7.62 1.60
N PHE A 133 -5.36 -7.80 2.89
CA PHE A 133 -5.04 -9.10 3.47
C PHE A 133 -6.15 -10.13 3.23
N ALA A 134 -7.40 -9.78 3.53
CA ALA A 134 -8.55 -10.65 3.29
C ALA A 134 -8.71 -11.02 1.81
N THR A 135 -8.51 -10.06 0.92
CA THR A 135 -8.57 -10.28 -0.53
C THR A 135 -7.49 -11.25 -0.99
N VAL A 136 -6.25 -11.08 -0.54
CA VAL A 136 -5.11 -11.91 -0.94
C VAL A 136 -5.17 -13.31 -0.33
N VAL A 137 -5.61 -13.45 0.92
CA VAL A 137 -5.76 -14.78 1.55
C VAL A 137 -6.71 -15.67 0.77
N ASN A 138 -7.76 -15.10 0.22
CA ASN A 138 -8.76 -15.82 -0.57
C ASN A 138 -8.37 -15.99 -2.05
N ALA A 139 -7.28 -15.40 -2.50
CA ALA A 139 -6.90 -15.35 -3.92
C ALA A 139 -6.05 -16.54 -4.40
N GLY A 140 -5.67 -17.46 -3.51
CA GLY A 140 -4.88 -18.63 -3.86
C GLY A 140 -3.39 -18.54 -3.50
N PRO A 141 -2.65 -19.66 -3.62
CA PRO A 141 -1.29 -19.75 -3.07
C PRO A 141 -0.26 -18.85 -3.78
N ILE A 142 -0.40 -18.63 -5.10
CA ILE A 142 0.55 -17.81 -5.86
C ILE A 142 0.44 -16.35 -5.41
N LEU A 143 -0.76 -15.79 -5.38
CA LEU A 143 -0.98 -14.40 -4.96
C LEU A 143 -0.68 -14.21 -3.47
N ARG A 144 -0.95 -15.18 -2.63
CA ARG A 144 -0.50 -15.16 -1.22
C ARG A 144 1.00 -15.06 -1.11
N GLY A 145 1.74 -15.84 -1.88
CA GLY A 145 3.21 -15.77 -1.90
C GLY A 145 3.75 -14.42 -2.35
N MET A 146 3.08 -13.76 -3.28
CA MET A 146 3.49 -12.46 -3.81
C MET A 146 3.20 -11.28 -2.88
N TYR A 147 2.07 -11.28 -2.19
CA TYR A 147 1.54 -10.08 -1.52
C TYR A 147 1.49 -10.15 0.00
N LEU A 148 1.34 -11.34 0.58
CA LEU A 148 0.96 -11.49 1.98
C LEU A 148 1.94 -10.83 2.96
N TRP A 149 3.24 -11.06 2.77
CA TRP A 149 4.27 -10.53 3.67
C TRP A 149 4.36 -9.01 3.63
N SER A 150 4.25 -8.42 2.45
CA SER A 150 4.26 -6.98 2.28
C SER A 150 3.05 -6.33 2.96
N ILE A 151 1.86 -6.91 2.80
CA ILE A 151 0.63 -6.42 3.43
C ILE A 151 0.72 -6.50 4.95
N LEU A 152 1.21 -7.63 5.49
CA LEU A 152 1.41 -7.79 6.95
C LEU A 152 2.40 -6.78 7.50
N LEU A 153 3.51 -6.54 6.82
CA LEU A 153 4.48 -5.52 7.23
C LEU A 153 3.85 -4.14 7.31
N TRP A 154 3.14 -3.72 6.26
CA TRP A 154 2.48 -2.41 6.23
C TRP A 154 1.38 -2.29 7.27
N PHE A 155 0.61 -3.35 7.49
CA PHE A 155 -0.37 -3.39 8.56
C PHE A 155 0.25 -3.16 9.94
N LEU A 156 1.37 -3.82 10.25
CA LEU A 156 2.10 -3.62 11.50
C LEU A 156 2.63 -2.20 11.63
N LEU A 157 3.16 -1.62 10.56
CA LEU A 157 3.65 -0.23 10.56
C LEU A 157 2.51 0.77 10.80
N HIS A 158 1.36 0.60 10.14
CA HIS A 158 0.20 1.46 10.34
C HIS A 158 -0.43 1.28 11.73
N LEU A 159 -0.44 0.06 12.25
CA LEU A 159 -0.88 -0.21 13.61
C LEU A 159 0.03 0.48 14.64
N MET A 160 1.34 0.45 14.42
CA MET A 160 2.32 1.17 15.25
C MET A 160 2.09 2.68 15.22
N LEU A 161 1.84 3.27 14.06
CA LEU A 161 1.50 4.69 13.92
C LEU A 161 0.20 5.02 14.67
N LEU A 162 -0.83 4.19 14.54
CA LEU A 162 -2.12 4.36 15.20
C LEU A 162 -1.98 4.31 16.73
N VAL A 163 -1.29 3.30 17.24
CA VAL A 163 -1.03 3.15 18.68
C VAL A 163 -0.21 4.32 19.20
N GLY A 164 0.81 4.75 18.46
CA GLY A 164 1.61 5.93 18.78
C GLY A 164 0.78 7.21 18.88
N ALA A 165 -0.13 7.42 17.94
CA ALA A 165 -1.03 8.59 17.95
C ALA A 165 -2.01 8.56 19.14
N LEU A 166 -2.60 7.40 19.42
CA LEU A 166 -3.51 7.23 20.57
C LEU A 166 -2.79 7.42 21.90
N ALA A 167 -1.61 6.83 22.08
CA ALA A 167 -0.81 6.96 23.29
C ALA A 167 -0.35 8.40 23.50
N GLY A 168 0.09 9.06 22.45
CA GLY A 168 0.50 10.47 22.49
C GLY A 168 -0.66 11.40 22.91
N ARG A 169 -1.83 11.21 22.35
CA ARG A 169 -3.04 11.96 22.72
C ARG A 169 -3.43 11.75 24.19
N HIS A 170 -3.38 10.49 24.65
CA HIS A 170 -3.70 10.17 26.03
C HIS A 170 -2.73 10.82 27.02
N THR A 171 -1.44 10.80 26.72
CA THR A 171 -0.41 11.44 27.54
C THR A 171 -0.60 12.95 27.62
N GLU A 172 -0.91 13.59 26.49
CA GLU A 172 -1.13 15.03 26.45
C GLU A 172 -2.39 15.44 27.22
N ALA A 173 -3.49 14.71 27.08
CA ALA A 173 -4.70 14.96 27.86
C ALA A 173 -4.47 14.82 29.36
N ALA A 174 -3.70 13.83 29.80
CA ALA A 174 -3.34 13.65 31.20
C ALA A 174 -2.42 14.77 31.73
N ARG A 175 -1.56 15.35 30.87
CA ARG A 175 -0.74 16.51 31.23
C ARG A 175 -1.58 17.75 31.47
N ILE A 176 -2.48 18.06 30.52
CA ILE A 176 -3.38 19.22 30.60
C ILE A 176 -4.25 19.14 31.88
N ASN A 177 -4.83 17.97 32.17
CA ASN A 177 -5.65 17.79 33.35
C ASN A 177 -4.89 18.01 34.67
N ARG A 178 -3.58 17.71 34.71
CA ARG A 178 -2.73 17.95 35.87
C ARG A 178 -2.36 19.43 36.05
N GLU A 179 -2.29 20.19 34.96
CA GLU A 179 -1.97 21.63 35.01
C GLU A 179 -3.19 22.46 35.45
N ILE A 180 -4.40 21.95 35.30
CA ILE A 180 -5.67 22.61 35.64
C ILE A 180 -6.11 22.28 37.10
N ALA A 181 -5.66 21.16 37.66
CA ALA A 181 -6.00 20.73 39.03
C ALA A 181 -5.08 21.32 40.08
#